data_e4b1662e4e542e68f6a72e484530697e
#
_entry.id   e4b1662e4e542e68f6a72e484530697e
#
_cell.length_a   1.000
_cell.length_b   1.000
_cell.length_c   1.000
_cell.angle_alpha   90.00
_cell.angle_beta   90.00
_cell.angle_gamma   90.00
#
_symmetry.space_group_name_H-M   'P 1'
#
loop_
_entity.id
_entity.type
_entity.pdbx_description
1 polymer ?
#
loop_
_entity_poly.entity_id
_entity_poly.type
_entity_poly.pdbx_seq_one_letter_code
_entity_poly.pdbx_strand_id
1 'polypeptide(L)'
;PRNNLLFMGIGYVLAAFMGTTGAAMLLIRPMINTNQERKYTTHTMLFFIAAIANCGGLLTALGDPPLFMLYLRGAEFSWFFTLFPEWAFTGVLLLSIYYFVDRYYYKKEEWIDLAEDSIQQEPIRVTGNINFLFLLGVILAVAFINKGNIPAMEQENTPIWLEYIREIILVILAALSLYYTKSEVRKNNSFSWTPITEVACLFLGIFVTMSPALIWLANNAVSFGVTEPRQFLYASGVLSSFLDNTPTAVAFYDLARGLVAGGLPLSLSESIRVAGVPEILLKAICVGSVFFGSMTYIGNGPNFMVKSIAEERGIKMPSFFAYMFKFSLIVLLPIYIIVQLIFI
;
A
#
# COMPACT_ATOMS: atom_id res chain seq x y z
N PRO A 1 -6.46 0.55 24.35
CA PRO A 1 -5.63 -0.29 23.48
C PRO A 1 -6.42 -1.24 22.58
N ARG A 2 -7.45 -1.91 23.10
CA ARG A 2 -8.24 -2.87 22.29
C ARG A 2 -8.96 -2.20 21.12
N ASN A 3 -9.58 -1.05 21.34
CA ASN A 3 -10.29 -0.31 20.29
C ASN A 3 -9.31 0.17 19.20
N ASN A 4 -8.15 0.69 19.61
CA ASN A 4 -7.12 1.11 18.68
C ASN A 4 -6.57 -0.06 17.86
N LEU A 5 -6.35 -1.23 18.48
CA LEU A 5 -5.93 -2.44 17.79
C LEU A 5 -6.98 -2.90 16.76
N LEU A 6 -8.26 -2.91 17.14
CA LEU A 6 -9.34 -3.26 16.23
C LEU A 6 -9.40 -2.29 15.05
N PHE A 7 -9.29 -1.00 15.34
CA PHE A 7 -9.30 0.05 14.32
C PHE A 7 -8.12 -0.09 13.34
N MET A 8 -6.91 -0.34 13.86
CA MET A 8 -5.72 -0.64 13.06
C MET A 8 -5.88 -1.90 12.21
N GLY A 9 -6.46 -2.98 12.80
CA GLY A 9 -6.70 -4.23 12.09
C GLY A 9 -7.71 -4.08 10.95
N ILE A 10 -8.81 -3.37 11.20
CA ILE A 10 -9.79 -3.04 10.15
C ILE A 10 -9.12 -2.20 9.06
N GLY A 11 -8.34 -1.19 9.44
CA GLY A 11 -7.62 -0.34 8.48
C GLY A 11 -6.59 -1.11 7.65
N TYR A 12 -5.89 -2.07 8.26
CA TYR A 12 -4.96 -2.96 7.58
C TYR A 12 -5.65 -3.78 6.48
N VAL A 13 -6.82 -4.34 6.77
CA VAL A 13 -7.62 -5.08 5.79
C VAL A 13 -8.19 -4.15 4.72
N LEU A 14 -8.74 -2.99 5.11
CA LEU A 14 -9.31 -2.04 4.16
C LEU A 14 -8.27 -1.50 3.17
N ALA A 15 -7.03 -1.30 3.61
CA ALA A 15 -5.94 -0.85 2.74
C ALA A 15 -5.73 -1.78 1.54
N ALA A 16 -5.92 -3.08 1.70
CA ALA A 16 -5.81 -4.05 0.62
C ALA A 16 -6.84 -3.86 -0.52
N PHE A 17 -8.01 -3.29 -0.22
CA PHE A 17 -9.13 -3.24 -1.17
C PHE A 17 -9.45 -1.82 -1.66
N MET A 18 -9.19 -0.80 -0.85
CA MET A 18 -9.48 0.60 -1.22
C MET A 18 -8.21 1.44 -1.40
N GLY A 19 -7.05 0.81 -1.31
CA GLY A 19 -5.75 1.45 -1.41
C GLY A 19 -5.25 2.04 -0.09
N THR A 20 -3.93 2.04 0.07
CA THR A 20 -3.24 2.58 1.26
C THR A 20 -3.60 4.04 1.51
N THR A 21 -3.61 4.87 0.46
CA THR A 21 -4.00 6.29 0.56
C THR A 21 -5.47 6.45 0.98
N GLY A 22 -6.38 5.69 0.36
CA GLY A 22 -7.82 5.74 0.67
C GLY A 22 -8.11 5.33 2.10
N ALA A 23 -7.53 4.21 2.56
CA ALA A 23 -7.68 3.71 3.92
C ALA A 23 -7.08 4.68 4.95
N ALA A 24 -5.89 5.24 4.66
CA ALA A 24 -5.24 6.20 5.53
C ALA A 24 -6.08 7.47 5.69
N MET A 25 -6.58 8.05 4.59
CA MET A 25 -7.43 9.25 4.64
C MET A 25 -8.76 9.03 5.37
N LEU A 26 -9.36 7.85 5.19
CA LEU A 26 -10.61 7.50 5.85
C LEU A 26 -10.43 7.39 7.37
N LEU A 27 -9.32 6.81 7.82
CA LEU A 27 -9.18 6.34 9.20
C LEU A 27 -8.31 7.23 10.09
N ILE A 28 -7.45 8.09 9.53
CA ILE A 28 -6.51 8.90 10.31
C ILE A 28 -7.23 9.85 11.27
N ARG A 29 -8.26 10.56 10.80
CA ARG A 29 -9.01 11.51 11.63
C ARG A 29 -9.81 10.83 12.74
N PRO A 30 -10.62 9.78 12.47
CA PRO A 30 -11.24 8.99 13.51
C PRO A 30 -10.24 8.44 14.53
N MET A 31 -9.09 7.91 14.07
CA MET A 31 -8.05 7.41 14.97
C MET A 31 -7.50 8.49 15.90
N ILE A 32 -7.24 9.68 15.39
CA ILE A 32 -6.78 10.81 16.20
C ILE A 32 -7.89 11.24 17.17
N ASN A 33 -9.12 11.40 16.69
CA ASN A 33 -10.25 11.85 17.54
C ASN A 33 -10.54 10.86 18.69
N THR A 34 -10.42 9.56 18.45
CA THR A 34 -10.60 8.51 19.48
C THR A 34 -9.50 8.52 20.55
N ASN A 35 -8.42 9.28 20.34
CA ASN A 35 -7.27 9.33 21.24
C ASN A 35 -6.94 10.77 21.67
N GLN A 36 -7.89 11.71 21.59
CA GLN A 36 -7.64 13.14 21.86
C GLN A 36 -7.22 13.39 23.31
N GLU A 37 -7.76 12.63 24.25
CA GLU A 37 -7.51 12.76 25.69
C GLU A 37 -6.14 12.16 26.09
N ARG A 38 -5.53 11.37 25.19
CA ARG A 38 -4.26 10.68 25.48
C ARG A 38 -3.06 11.57 25.20
N LYS A 39 -2.15 11.63 26.16
CA LYS A 39 -0.87 12.34 26.04
C LYS A 39 0.13 11.63 25.12
N TYR A 40 0.10 10.30 25.10
CA TYR A 40 1.07 9.48 24.36
C TYR A 40 0.41 8.82 23.15
N THR A 41 0.34 9.53 22.02
CA THR A 41 -0.31 9.05 20.78
C THR A 41 0.65 8.89 19.60
N THR A 42 1.86 9.41 19.70
CA THR A 42 2.86 9.38 18.62
C THR A 42 3.10 7.96 18.08
N HIS A 43 3.27 6.97 18.96
CA HIS A 43 3.47 5.57 18.55
C HIS A 43 2.30 5.04 17.71
N THR A 44 1.06 5.42 18.01
CA THR A 44 -0.11 5.04 17.23
C THR A 44 0.01 5.53 15.78
N MET A 45 0.46 6.77 15.58
CA MET A 45 0.66 7.32 14.23
C MET A 45 1.81 6.62 13.49
N LEU A 46 2.87 6.22 14.18
CA LEU A 46 3.99 5.48 13.58
C LEU A 46 3.54 4.12 13.06
N PHE A 47 2.82 3.37 13.88
CA PHE A 47 2.25 2.07 13.48
C PHE A 47 1.13 2.22 12.44
N PHE A 48 0.38 3.31 12.45
CA PHE A 48 -0.61 3.63 11.42
C PHE A 48 0.05 3.79 10.04
N ILE A 49 1.17 4.51 9.97
CA ILE A 49 1.97 4.63 8.75
C ILE A 49 2.45 3.26 8.28
N ALA A 50 3.02 2.45 9.17
CA ALA A 50 3.55 1.14 8.80
C ALA A 50 2.44 0.18 8.36
N ALA A 51 1.36 0.06 9.14
CA ALA A 51 0.32 -0.92 8.92
C ALA A 51 -0.64 -0.50 7.79
N ILE A 52 -1.27 0.66 7.91
CA ILE A 52 -2.38 1.05 7.01
C ILE A 52 -1.87 1.75 5.76
N ALA A 53 -0.92 2.67 5.91
CA ALA A 53 -0.41 3.44 4.78
C ALA A 53 0.61 2.67 3.90
N ASN A 54 1.01 1.45 4.30
CA ASN A 54 1.96 0.62 3.53
C ASN A 54 1.60 -0.87 3.57
N CYS A 55 2.00 -1.60 4.62
CA CYS A 55 1.97 -3.07 4.62
C CYS A 55 0.58 -3.67 4.34
N GLY A 56 -0.49 -3.02 4.76
CA GLY A 56 -1.86 -3.44 4.48
C GLY A 56 -2.19 -3.50 2.99
N GLY A 57 -1.51 -2.71 2.17
CA GLY A 57 -1.72 -2.66 0.72
C GLY A 57 -1.20 -3.87 -0.07
N LEU A 58 -0.41 -4.77 0.50
CA LEU A 58 0.27 -5.82 -0.25
C LEU A 58 -0.68 -6.89 -0.86
N LEU A 59 -1.88 -7.08 -0.34
CA LEU A 59 -2.70 -8.26 -0.65
C LEU A 59 -3.38 -8.25 -2.03
N THR A 60 -3.66 -7.10 -2.60
CA THR A 60 -4.35 -7.01 -3.91
C THR A 60 -3.72 -5.97 -4.83
N ALA A 61 -3.99 -6.08 -6.12
CA ALA A 61 -3.58 -5.08 -7.10
C ALA A 61 -4.11 -3.66 -6.80
N LEU A 62 -5.21 -3.53 -6.07
CA LEU A 62 -5.82 -2.24 -5.68
C LEU A 62 -5.23 -1.68 -4.38
N GLY A 63 -4.46 -2.48 -3.64
CA GLY A 63 -3.98 -2.12 -2.32
C GLY A 63 -2.90 -1.05 -2.34
N ASP A 64 -1.99 -1.09 -3.30
CA ASP A 64 -0.94 -0.08 -3.44
C ASP A 64 -0.59 0.14 -4.92
N PRO A 65 -0.27 1.36 -5.35
CA PRO A 65 0.01 1.68 -6.76
C PRO A 65 1.05 0.80 -7.44
N PRO A 66 2.17 0.39 -6.81
CA PRO A 66 3.13 -0.53 -7.44
C PRO A 66 2.49 -1.86 -7.87
N LEU A 67 1.60 -2.41 -7.06
CA LEU A 67 0.92 -3.68 -7.40
C LEU A 67 -0.03 -3.50 -8.59
N PHE A 68 -0.71 -2.36 -8.65
CA PHE A 68 -1.56 -2.02 -9.79
C PHE A 68 -0.72 -1.90 -11.08
N MET A 69 0.46 -1.30 -11.01
CA MET A 69 1.36 -1.23 -12.16
C MET A 69 1.86 -2.61 -12.63
N LEU A 70 2.12 -3.53 -11.70
CA LEU A 70 2.49 -4.91 -12.04
C LEU A 70 1.29 -5.68 -12.62
N TYR A 71 0.07 -5.42 -12.13
CA TYR A 71 -1.16 -5.94 -12.73
C TYR A 71 -1.33 -5.47 -14.18
N LEU A 72 -1.11 -4.19 -14.47
CA LEU A 72 -1.14 -3.67 -15.85
C LEU A 72 -0.06 -4.28 -16.76
N ARG A 73 1.01 -4.82 -16.19
CA ARG A 73 2.09 -5.51 -16.90
C ARG A 73 1.87 -7.02 -17.04
N GLY A 74 0.69 -7.52 -16.67
CA GLY A 74 0.25 -8.88 -16.93
C GLY A 74 0.28 -9.81 -15.71
N ALA A 75 0.53 -9.32 -14.49
CA ALA A 75 0.26 -10.11 -13.29
C ALA A 75 -1.26 -10.25 -13.11
N GLU A 76 -1.76 -11.47 -12.97
CA GLU A 76 -3.18 -11.69 -12.77
C GLU A 76 -3.66 -11.15 -11.42
N PHE A 77 -4.88 -10.64 -11.36
CA PHE A 77 -5.46 -10.15 -10.10
C PHE A 77 -5.49 -11.22 -9.02
N SER A 78 -5.82 -12.44 -9.39
CA SER A 78 -5.83 -13.63 -8.51
C SER A 78 -4.46 -13.97 -7.93
N TRP A 79 -3.39 -13.70 -8.68
CA TRP A 79 -2.04 -13.97 -8.24
C TRP A 79 -1.64 -13.18 -6.99
N PHE A 80 -2.12 -11.96 -6.83
CA PHE A 80 -1.78 -11.14 -5.65
C PHE A 80 -2.24 -11.78 -4.34
N PHE A 81 -3.27 -12.62 -4.35
CA PHE A 81 -3.68 -13.39 -3.16
C PHE A 81 -2.64 -14.43 -2.72
N THR A 82 -1.69 -14.78 -3.58
CA THR A 82 -0.55 -15.65 -3.18
C THR A 82 0.40 -14.95 -2.20
N LEU A 83 0.30 -13.62 -2.08
CA LEU A 83 1.03 -12.81 -1.09
C LEU A 83 0.34 -12.78 0.28
N PHE A 84 -0.78 -13.50 0.44
CA PHE A 84 -1.52 -13.58 1.71
C PHE A 84 -0.65 -14.01 2.91
N PRO A 85 0.23 -15.02 2.79
CA PRO A 85 1.08 -15.42 3.91
C PRO A 85 2.00 -14.29 4.39
N GLU A 86 2.68 -13.59 3.48
CA GLU A 86 3.57 -12.46 3.77
C GLU A 86 2.79 -11.29 4.38
N TRP A 87 1.64 -10.99 3.81
CA TRP A 87 0.73 -9.96 4.27
C TRP A 87 0.18 -10.27 5.67
N ALA A 88 -0.38 -11.46 5.88
CA ALA A 88 -1.00 -11.85 7.15
C ALA A 88 0.04 -11.93 8.28
N PHE A 89 1.19 -12.54 8.01
CA PHE A 89 2.28 -12.66 8.99
C PHE A 89 2.79 -11.28 9.43
N THR A 90 3.04 -10.39 8.48
CA THR A 90 3.48 -9.02 8.75
C THR A 90 2.43 -8.24 9.54
N GLY A 91 1.16 -8.35 9.15
CA GLY A 91 0.05 -7.72 9.86
C GLY A 91 -0.05 -8.19 11.30
N VAL A 92 0.00 -9.50 11.54
CA VAL A 92 -0.04 -10.07 12.89
C VAL A 92 1.13 -9.58 13.74
N LEU A 93 2.35 -9.57 13.20
CA LEU A 93 3.51 -9.07 13.95
C LEU A 93 3.41 -7.58 14.27
N LEU A 94 3.10 -6.74 13.27
CA LEU A 94 2.94 -5.30 13.46
C LEU A 94 1.86 -4.97 14.50
N LEU A 95 0.69 -5.58 14.37
CA LEU A 95 -0.43 -5.36 15.27
C LEU A 95 -0.16 -5.88 16.68
N SER A 96 0.55 -7.01 16.81
CA SER A 96 0.96 -7.54 18.10
C SER A 96 1.94 -6.60 18.80
N ILE A 97 2.99 -6.15 18.10
CA ILE A 97 3.97 -5.21 18.67
C ILE A 97 3.27 -3.89 19.01
N TYR A 98 2.40 -3.38 18.13
CA TYR A 98 1.60 -2.21 18.39
C TYR A 98 0.79 -2.35 19.69
N TYR A 99 0.10 -3.47 19.88
CA TYR A 99 -0.71 -3.71 21.08
C TYR A 99 0.10 -3.64 22.37
N PHE A 100 1.29 -4.26 22.39
CA PHE A 100 2.16 -4.21 23.56
C PHE A 100 2.72 -2.81 23.82
N VAL A 101 3.10 -2.09 22.78
CA VAL A 101 3.58 -0.70 22.86
C VAL A 101 2.46 0.23 23.32
N ASP A 102 1.27 0.13 22.72
CA ASP A 102 0.13 0.95 23.10
C ASP A 102 -0.33 0.66 24.55
N ARG A 103 -0.31 -0.61 24.95
CA ARG A 103 -0.59 -1.00 26.34
C ARG A 103 0.42 -0.43 27.33
N TYR A 104 1.71 -0.38 26.95
CA TYR A 104 2.74 0.21 27.79
C TYR A 104 2.52 1.71 27.98
N TYR A 105 2.24 2.46 26.92
CA TYR A 105 1.97 3.89 27.00
C TYR A 105 0.64 4.18 27.70
N TYR A 106 -0.39 3.38 27.45
CA TYR A 106 -1.69 3.50 28.10
C TYR A 106 -1.58 3.41 29.65
N LYS A 107 -0.71 2.59 30.17
CA LYS A 107 -0.43 2.50 31.62
C LYS A 107 0.27 3.73 32.21
N LYS A 108 0.82 4.59 31.35
CA LYS A 108 1.50 5.85 31.75
C LYS A 108 0.59 7.07 31.67
N GLU A 109 -0.61 6.91 31.10
CA GLU A 109 -1.60 7.98 31.06
C GLU A 109 -2.11 8.31 32.47
N GLU A 110 -2.47 9.55 32.70
CA GLU A 110 -3.03 10.00 33.96
C GLU A 110 -4.47 9.46 34.11
N TRP A 111 -4.87 9.13 35.34
CA TRP A 111 -6.19 8.56 35.60
C TRP A 111 -7.36 9.49 35.20
N ILE A 112 -7.14 10.80 35.25
CA ILE A 112 -8.12 11.82 34.88
C ILE A 112 -8.42 11.76 33.38
N ASP A 113 -7.39 11.65 32.53
CA ASP A 113 -7.52 11.58 31.07
C ASP A 113 -8.27 10.31 30.65
N LEU A 114 -8.01 9.19 31.36
CA LEU A 114 -8.71 7.92 31.12
C LEU A 114 -10.18 7.90 31.59
N ALA A 115 -10.51 8.70 32.59
CA ALA A 115 -11.89 8.81 33.10
C ALA A 115 -12.76 9.63 32.12
N GLU A 116 -12.22 10.67 31.51
CA GLU A 116 -12.90 11.46 30.46
C GLU A 116 -13.25 10.61 29.23
N ASP A 117 -12.31 9.75 28.76
CA ASP A 117 -12.53 8.80 27.65
C ASP A 117 -13.71 7.83 27.91
N SER A 118 -13.96 7.50 29.20
CA SER A 118 -15.08 6.61 29.56
C SER A 118 -16.47 7.28 29.53
N ILE A 119 -16.50 8.61 29.61
CA ILE A 119 -17.74 9.38 29.69
C ILE A 119 -18.22 9.84 28.32
N GLN A 120 -17.31 10.10 27.38
CA GLN A 120 -17.59 10.62 26.04
C GLN A 120 -17.59 9.54 24.95
N GLN A 121 -18.20 8.39 25.21
CA GLN A 121 -18.29 7.33 24.19
C GLN A 121 -19.33 7.68 23.12
N GLU A 122 -18.89 8.21 22.00
CA GLU A 122 -19.72 8.32 20.81
C GLU A 122 -19.72 7.01 20.01
N PRO A 123 -20.88 6.48 19.61
CA PRO A 123 -20.93 5.29 18.78
C PRO A 123 -20.31 5.57 17.41
N ILE A 124 -19.44 4.66 16.93
CA ILE A 124 -18.88 4.73 15.59
C ILE A 124 -20.02 4.66 14.58
N ARG A 125 -20.22 5.73 13.81
CA ARG A 125 -21.22 5.79 12.74
C ARG A 125 -20.55 5.81 11.40
N VAL A 126 -20.87 4.83 10.55
CA VAL A 126 -20.42 4.81 9.18
C VAL A 126 -21.45 5.52 8.32
N THR A 127 -21.05 6.61 7.69
CA THR A 127 -21.89 7.39 6.77
C THR A 127 -21.47 7.15 5.32
N GLY A 128 -22.41 7.20 4.38
CA GLY A 128 -22.11 6.99 2.97
C GLY A 128 -21.95 5.51 2.57
N ASN A 129 -22.67 4.60 3.23
CA ASN A 129 -22.58 3.14 3.05
C ASN A 129 -22.74 2.69 1.59
N ILE A 130 -23.44 3.47 0.75
CA ILE A 130 -23.58 3.16 -0.68
C ILE A 130 -22.24 3.06 -1.41
N ASN A 131 -21.22 3.75 -0.91
CA ASN A 131 -19.87 3.70 -1.49
C ASN A 131 -19.19 2.34 -1.34
N PHE A 132 -19.58 1.52 -0.35
CA PHE A 132 -19.10 0.14 -0.27
C PHE A 132 -19.61 -0.70 -1.45
N LEU A 133 -20.83 -0.43 -1.95
CA LEU A 133 -21.34 -1.11 -3.13
C LEU A 133 -20.55 -0.71 -4.40
N PHE A 134 -20.24 0.58 -4.54
CA PHE A 134 -19.40 1.05 -5.65
C PHE A 134 -17.97 0.52 -5.56
N LEU A 135 -17.40 0.47 -4.36
CA LEU A 135 -16.08 -0.13 -4.14
C LEU A 135 -16.07 -1.62 -4.50
N LEU A 136 -17.10 -2.36 -4.08
CA LEU A 136 -17.25 -3.76 -4.49
C LEU A 136 -17.33 -3.88 -6.02
N GLY A 137 -18.08 -3.01 -6.67
CA GLY A 137 -18.14 -2.94 -8.14
C GLY A 137 -16.78 -2.70 -8.79
N VAL A 138 -15.94 -1.82 -8.22
CA VAL A 138 -14.57 -1.57 -8.68
C VAL A 138 -13.72 -2.84 -8.53
N ILE A 139 -13.77 -3.50 -7.37
CA ILE A 139 -13.01 -4.73 -7.11
C ILE A 139 -13.40 -5.82 -8.11
N LEU A 140 -14.71 -6.03 -8.33
CA LEU A 140 -15.21 -7.03 -9.28
C LEU A 140 -14.82 -6.68 -10.72
N ALA A 141 -14.89 -5.42 -11.11
CA ALA A 141 -14.49 -4.99 -12.44
C ALA A 141 -13.01 -5.26 -12.70
N VAL A 142 -12.12 -4.90 -11.76
CA VAL A 142 -10.68 -5.13 -11.90
C VAL A 142 -10.34 -6.63 -11.84
N ALA A 143 -11.02 -7.40 -10.97
CA ALA A 143 -10.76 -8.82 -10.83
C ALA A 143 -11.20 -9.64 -12.04
N PHE A 144 -12.35 -9.33 -12.62
CA PHE A 144 -13.00 -10.19 -13.62
C PHE A 144 -12.98 -9.64 -15.03
N ILE A 145 -12.90 -8.31 -15.22
CA ILE A 145 -12.87 -7.70 -16.55
C ILE A 145 -11.40 -7.47 -16.96
N ASN A 146 -10.79 -8.50 -17.47
CA ASN A 146 -9.41 -8.48 -17.95
C ASN A 146 -9.24 -9.42 -19.16
N LYS A 147 -8.13 -9.28 -19.87
CA LYS A 147 -7.84 -10.06 -21.09
C LYS A 147 -7.77 -11.56 -20.82
N GLY A 148 -7.37 -11.98 -19.63
CA GLY A 148 -7.33 -13.39 -19.24
C GLY A 148 -8.72 -14.02 -19.13
N ASN A 149 -9.69 -13.29 -18.56
CA ASN A 149 -11.07 -13.79 -18.40
C ASN A 149 -11.96 -13.53 -19.61
N ILE A 150 -11.66 -12.49 -20.39
CA ILE A 150 -12.42 -12.10 -21.58
C ILE A 150 -11.45 -12.06 -22.79
N PRO A 151 -11.19 -13.22 -23.43
CA PRO A 151 -10.25 -13.28 -24.57
C PRO A 151 -10.65 -12.37 -25.75
N ALA A 152 -11.94 -12.02 -25.86
CA ALA A 152 -12.42 -11.09 -26.86
C ALA A 152 -11.80 -9.67 -26.75
N MET A 153 -11.19 -9.31 -25.61
CA MET A 153 -10.50 -8.04 -25.42
C MET A 153 -9.11 -7.98 -26.06
N GLU A 154 -8.59 -9.09 -26.56
CA GLU A 154 -7.23 -9.20 -27.11
C GLU A 154 -7.19 -9.54 -28.62
N GLN A 155 -8.34 -9.62 -29.29
CA GLN A 155 -8.40 -9.92 -30.71
C GLN A 155 -8.00 -8.72 -31.55
N GLU A 156 -7.34 -8.95 -32.70
CA GLU A 156 -6.86 -7.88 -33.63
C GLU A 156 -7.98 -6.91 -34.10
N ASN A 157 -9.23 -7.37 -34.12
CA ASN A 157 -10.40 -6.59 -34.53
C ASN A 157 -11.32 -6.19 -33.37
N THR A 158 -10.79 -6.16 -32.14
CA THR A 158 -11.61 -5.78 -30.97
C THR A 158 -12.06 -4.34 -31.08
N PRO A 159 -13.39 -4.05 -30.95
CA PRO A 159 -13.88 -2.67 -30.89
C PRO A 159 -13.27 -1.93 -29.70
N ILE A 160 -12.90 -0.66 -29.90
CA ILE A 160 -12.27 0.19 -28.87
C ILE A 160 -13.06 0.19 -27.55
N TRP A 161 -14.38 0.24 -27.60
CA TRP A 161 -15.20 0.22 -26.38
C TRP A 161 -15.08 -1.08 -25.58
N LEU A 162 -14.83 -2.21 -26.24
CA LEU A 162 -14.63 -3.50 -25.57
C LEU A 162 -13.22 -3.62 -24.96
N GLU A 163 -12.23 -3.06 -25.65
CA GLU A 163 -10.86 -2.99 -25.12
C GLU A 163 -10.79 -2.19 -23.82
N TYR A 164 -11.55 -1.07 -23.71
CA TYR A 164 -11.57 -0.18 -22.54
C TYR A 164 -12.82 -0.35 -21.67
N ILE A 165 -13.55 -1.46 -21.78
CA ILE A 165 -14.83 -1.66 -21.05
C ILE A 165 -14.62 -1.59 -19.53
N ARG A 166 -13.51 -2.10 -19.01
CA ARG A 166 -13.16 -2.02 -17.58
C ARG A 166 -13.02 -0.56 -17.14
N GLU A 167 -12.24 0.23 -17.86
CA GLU A 167 -12.02 1.65 -17.59
C GLU A 167 -13.32 2.44 -17.66
N ILE A 168 -14.16 2.15 -18.62
CA ILE A 168 -15.50 2.76 -18.75
C ILE A 168 -16.36 2.45 -17.51
N ILE A 169 -16.39 1.21 -17.07
CA ILE A 169 -17.12 0.80 -15.86
C ILE A 169 -16.57 1.51 -14.62
N LEU A 170 -15.25 1.61 -14.46
CA LEU A 170 -14.62 2.30 -13.33
C LEU A 170 -15.01 3.79 -13.30
N VAL A 171 -15.02 4.46 -14.46
CA VAL A 171 -15.45 5.87 -14.57
C VAL A 171 -16.93 6.03 -14.24
N ILE A 172 -17.78 5.10 -14.69
CA ILE A 172 -19.22 5.12 -14.37
C ILE A 172 -19.42 4.93 -12.86
N LEU A 173 -18.74 3.98 -12.22
CA LEU A 173 -18.84 3.74 -10.77
C LEU A 173 -18.37 4.97 -9.99
N ALA A 174 -17.30 5.64 -10.42
CA ALA A 174 -16.83 6.88 -9.83
C ALA A 174 -17.87 8.01 -9.98
N ALA A 175 -18.46 8.17 -11.15
CA ALA A 175 -19.50 9.15 -11.39
C ALA A 175 -20.77 8.89 -10.54
N LEU A 176 -21.18 7.63 -10.42
CA LEU A 176 -22.30 7.22 -9.56
C LEU A 176 -22.00 7.50 -8.09
N SER A 177 -20.77 7.21 -7.61
CA SER A 177 -20.34 7.56 -6.27
C SER A 177 -20.42 9.07 -6.03
N LEU A 178 -19.97 9.89 -6.97
CA LEU A 178 -20.05 11.34 -6.89
C LEU A 178 -21.50 11.84 -6.87
N TYR A 179 -22.38 11.22 -7.63
CA TYR A 179 -23.79 11.61 -7.72
C TYR A 179 -24.61 11.21 -6.48
N TYR A 180 -24.45 9.97 -6.00
CA TYR A 180 -25.27 9.44 -4.90
C TYR A 180 -24.73 9.79 -3.51
N THR A 181 -23.45 10.16 -3.37
CA THR A 181 -22.88 10.53 -2.07
C THR A 181 -23.28 11.96 -1.70
N LYS A 182 -23.96 12.11 -0.57
CA LYS A 182 -24.36 13.41 -0.02
C LYS A 182 -23.17 14.33 0.20
N SER A 183 -23.32 15.61 -0.12
CA SER A 183 -22.26 16.63 0.04
C SER A 183 -21.73 16.73 1.49
N GLU A 184 -22.62 16.52 2.48
CA GLU A 184 -22.24 16.52 3.89
C GLU A 184 -21.22 15.42 4.23
N VAL A 185 -21.40 14.21 3.70
CA VAL A 185 -20.47 13.08 3.91
C VAL A 185 -19.07 13.45 3.40
N ARG A 186 -19.00 14.08 2.23
CA ARG A 186 -17.72 14.53 1.65
C ARG A 186 -17.08 15.67 2.45
N LYS A 187 -17.87 16.64 2.91
CA LYS A 187 -17.40 17.75 3.74
C LYS A 187 -16.87 17.25 5.08
N ASN A 188 -17.62 16.37 5.75
CA ASN A 188 -17.21 15.81 7.04
C ASN A 188 -15.92 14.97 6.93
N ASN A 189 -15.71 14.33 5.78
CA ASN A 189 -14.49 13.57 5.50
C ASN A 189 -13.38 14.42 4.87
N SER A 190 -13.59 15.75 4.75
CA SER A 190 -12.65 16.69 4.13
C SER A 190 -12.14 16.22 2.76
N PHE A 191 -13.07 15.70 1.93
CA PHE A 191 -12.74 15.22 0.60
C PHE A 191 -12.15 16.36 -0.25
N SER A 192 -11.02 16.07 -0.89
CA SER A 192 -10.40 16.95 -1.88
C SER A 192 -9.91 16.17 -3.09
N TRP A 193 -9.79 16.82 -4.23
CA TRP A 193 -9.24 16.24 -5.46
C TRP A 193 -7.71 16.20 -5.47
N THR A 194 -7.06 16.89 -4.53
CA THR A 194 -5.60 17.05 -4.47
C THR A 194 -4.87 15.70 -4.52
N PRO A 195 -5.19 14.68 -3.68
CA PRO A 195 -4.49 13.40 -3.74
C PRO A 195 -4.62 12.69 -5.10
N ILE A 196 -5.80 12.80 -5.74
CA ILE A 196 -6.03 12.18 -7.05
C ILE A 196 -5.20 12.89 -8.13
N THR A 197 -5.15 14.22 -8.08
CA THR A 197 -4.37 15.03 -9.03
C THR A 197 -2.86 14.78 -8.85
N GLU A 198 -2.40 14.70 -7.62
CA GLU A 198 -0.99 14.38 -7.30
C GLU A 198 -0.59 13.02 -7.88
N VAL A 199 -1.40 11.99 -7.65
CA VAL A 199 -1.15 10.64 -8.20
C VAL A 199 -1.20 10.64 -9.73
N ALA A 200 -2.13 11.35 -10.34
CA ALA A 200 -2.21 11.45 -11.80
C ALA A 200 -0.99 12.15 -12.40
N CYS A 201 -0.53 13.26 -11.80
CA CYS A 201 0.68 13.96 -12.22
C CYS A 201 1.94 13.09 -12.01
N LEU A 202 2.01 12.38 -10.88
CA LEU A 202 3.09 11.44 -10.58
C LEU A 202 3.18 10.35 -11.67
N PHE A 203 2.09 9.68 -11.99
CA PHE A 203 2.08 8.65 -13.01
C PHE A 203 2.45 9.19 -14.39
N LEU A 204 1.92 10.35 -14.78
CA LEU A 204 2.31 11.00 -16.02
C LEU A 204 3.83 11.26 -16.05
N GLY A 205 4.37 11.81 -14.96
CA GLY A 205 5.81 12.02 -14.80
C GLY A 205 6.62 10.71 -14.92
N ILE A 206 6.22 9.66 -14.22
CA ILE A 206 6.86 8.33 -14.26
C ILE A 206 6.87 7.80 -15.71
N PHE A 207 5.73 7.77 -16.39
CA PHE A 207 5.65 7.23 -17.74
C PHE A 207 6.52 7.99 -18.75
N VAL A 208 6.61 9.32 -18.62
CA VAL A 208 7.41 10.14 -19.54
C VAL A 208 8.89 10.09 -19.21
N THR A 209 9.27 10.24 -17.94
CA THR A 209 10.67 10.43 -17.55
C THR A 209 11.42 9.12 -17.29
N MET A 210 10.75 8.06 -16.84
CA MET A 210 11.38 6.80 -16.49
C MET A 210 11.60 5.86 -17.70
N SER A 211 10.88 6.04 -18.81
CA SER A 211 11.00 5.13 -19.95
C SER A 211 12.44 4.89 -20.42
N PRO A 212 13.31 5.90 -20.58
CA PRO A 212 14.71 5.66 -20.96
C PRO A 212 15.49 4.89 -19.89
N ALA A 213 15.27 5.20 -18.62
CA ALA A 213 15.92 4.53 -17.50
C ALA A 213 15.52 3.05 -17.41
N LEU A 214 14.23 2.74 -17.61
CA LEU A 214 13.71 1.38 -17.59
C LEU A 214 14.29 0.54 -18.74
N ILE A 215 14.37 1.09 -19.95
CA ILE A 215 14.99 0.43 -21.10
C ILE A 215 16.48 0.17 -20.82
N TRP A 216 17.18 1.14 -20.27
CA TRP A 216 18.59 1.00 -19.93
C TRP A 216 18.82 -0.07 -18.85
N LEU A 217 17.99 -0.09 -17.79
CA LEU A 217 18.01 -1.11 -16.73
C LEU A 217 17.78 -2.51 -17.31
N ALA A 218 16.78 -2.68 -18.15
CA ALA A 218 16.47 -3.97 -18.78
C ALA A 218 17.64 -4.48 -19.64
N ASN A 219 18.23 -3.61 -20.44
CA ASN A 219 19.35 -3.97 -21.34
C ASN A 219 20.66 -4.29 -20.60
N ASN A 220 20.86 -3.75 -19.40
CA ASN A 220 22.06 -3.94 -18.60
C ASN A 220 21.83 -4.83 -17.36
N ALA A 221 20.69 -5.51 -17.27
CA ALA A 221 20.26 -6.25 -16.09
C ALA A 221 21.32 -7.24 -15.57
N VAL A 222 21.95 -7.99 -16.47
CA VAL A 222 22.99 -8.98 -16.13
C VAL A 222 24.21 -8.32 -15.48
N SER A 223 24.59 -7.13 -15.94
CA SER A 223 25.79 -6.44 -15.44
C SER A 223 25.62 -5.89 -14.00
N PHE A 224 24.38 -5.72 -13.52
CA PHE A 224 24.12 -5.33 -12.14
C PHE A 224 24.42 -6.43 -11.12
N GLY A 225 24.45 -7.69 -11.56
CA GLY A 225 24.70 -8.82 -10.66
C GLY A 225 23.61 -9.08 -9.61
N VAL A 226 22.42 -8.44 -9.74
CA VAL A 226 21.25 -8.63 -8.87
C VAL A 226 20.43 -9.79 -9.44
N THR A 227 20.67 -11.00 -8.95
CA THR A 227 20.09 -12.22 -9.52
C THR A 227 19.28 -13.05 -8.51
N GLU A 228 19.44 -12.81 -7.21
CA GLU A 228 18.77 -13.56 -6.16
C GLU A 228 17.52 -12.83 -5.62
N PRO A 229 16.47 -13.56 -5.21
CA PRO A 229 15.25 -12.97 -4.66
C PRO A 229 15.50 -12.00 -3.50
N ARG A 230 16.37 -12.38 -2.56
CA ARG A 230 16.74 -11.51 -1.43
C ARG A 230 17.39 -10.21 -1.86
N GLN A 231 18.21 -10.24 -2.93
CA GLN A 231 18.83 -9.03 -3.47
C GLN A 231 17.75 -8.10 -4.07
N PHE A 232 16.79 -8.68 -4.80
CA PHE A 232 15.64 -7.94 -5.33
C PHE A 232 14.82 -7.30 -4.22
N LEU A 233 14.54 -8.04 -3.13
CA LEU A 233 13.78 -7.52 -1.99
C LEU A 233 14.50 -6.33 -1.33
N TYR A 234 15.77 -6.49 -0.97
CA TYR A 234 16.48 -5.42 -0.27
C TYR A 234 16.85 -4.25 -1.18
N ALA A 235 17.23 -4.50 -2.42
CA ALA A 235 17.56 -3.42 -3.35
C ALA A 235 16.31 -2.59 -3.71
N SER A 236 15.18 -3.24 -4.04
CA SER A 236 13.92 -2.54 -4.26
C SER A 236 13.43 -1.87 -2.97
N GLY A 237 13.57 -2.55 -1.83
CA GLY A 237 13.16 -2.01 -0.55
C GLY A 237 13.93 -0.76 -0.14
N VAL A 238 15.26 -0.81 -0.17
CA VAL A 238 16.10 0.37 0.16
C VAL A 238 15.77 1.53 -0.78
N LEU A 239 15.61 1.27 -2.06
CA LEU A 239 15.26 2.33 -3.01
C LEU A 239 13.87 2.89 -2.75
N SER A 240 12.87 2.02 -2.47
CA SER A 240 11.50 2.42 -2.12
C SER A 240 11.42 3.20 -0.80
N SER A 241 12.37 3.04 0.11
CA SER A 241 12.42 3.81 1.34
C SER A 241 12.64 5.32 1.10
N PHE A 242 13.26 5.70 -0.01
CA PHE A 242 13.61 7.08 -0.35
C PHE A 242 12.96 7.60 -1.62
N LEU A 243 12.54 6.70 -2.50
CA LEU A 243 11.73 6.99 -3.68
C LEU A 243 10.34 6.41 -3.47
N ASP A 244 9.38 6.88 -4.25
CA ASP A 244 8.03 6.30 -4.22
C ASP A 244 8.05 4.80 -4.57
N ASN A 245 7.14 4.02 -3.97
CA ASN A 245 7.00 2.58 -4.18
C ASN A 245 6.83 2.21 -5.66
N THR A 246 6.08 3.02 -6.41
CA THR A 246 5.65 2.71 -7.77
C THR A 246 6.81 2.72 -8.76
N PRO A 247 7.60 3.80 -8.90
CA PRO A 247 8.75 3.80 -9.80
C PRO A 247 9.75 2.71 -9.46
N THR A 248 9.92 2.44 -8.17
CA THR A 248 10.83 1.39 -7.70
C THR A 248 10.38 0.00 -8.16
N ALA A 249 9.13 -0.37 -7.92
CA ALA A 249 8.59 -1.67 -8.34
C ALA A 249 8.70 -1.87 -9.86
N VAL A 250 8.38 -0.82 -10.63
CA VAL A 250 8.46 -0.85 -12.10
C VAL A 250 9.90 -1.04 -12.57
N ALA A 251 10.86 -0.32 -11.98
CA ALA A 251 12.27 -0.44 -12.33
C ALA A 251 12.83 -1.86 -12.07
N PHE A 252 12.52 -2.42 -10.90
CA PHE A 252 12.97 -3.78 -10.57
C PHE A 252 12.24 -4.87 -11.36
N TYR A 253 10.97 -4.65 -11.73
CA TYR A 253 10.29 -5.55 -12.66
C TYR A 253 10.96 -5.56 -14.04
N ASP A 254 11.32 -4.40 -14.60
CA ASP A 254 12.01 -4.34 -15.89
C ASP A 254 13.45 -4.90 -15.80
N LEU A 255 14.12 -4.72 -14.66
CA LEU A 255 15.38 -5.39 -14.36
C LEU A 255 15.22 -6.94 -14.39
N ALA A 256 14.18 -7.47 -13.73
CA ALA A 256 13.89 -8.90 -13.75
C ALA A 256 13.58 -9.41 -15.16
N ARG A 257 12.85 -8.64 -15.97
CA ARG A 257 12.61 -8.96 -17.39
C ARG A 257 13.90 -8.99 -18.20
N GLY A 258 14.80 -8.04 -17.96
CA GLY A 258 16.10 -8.00 -18.60
C GLY A 258 16.96 -9.23 -18.27
N LEU A 259 16.90 -9.72 -17.02
CA LEU A 259 17.54 -10.98 -16.63
C LEU A 259 16.96 -12.18 -17.36
N VAL A 260 15.65 -12.23 -17.55
CA VAL A 260 15.00 -13.31 -18.34
C VAL A 260 15.51 -13.32 -19.79
N ALA A 261 15.68 -12.15 -20.39
CA ALA A 261 16.18 -12.00 -21.77
C ALA A 261 17.68 -12.28 -21.90
N GLY A 262 18.47 -11.91 -20.88
CA GLY A 262 19.93 -12.05 -20.87
C GLY A 262 20.46 -13.41 -20.39
N GLY A 263 19.59 -14.29 -19.91
CA GLY A 263 19.92 -15.60 -19.34
C GLY A 263 19.79 -15.61 -17.82
N LEU A 264 18.79 -16.36 -17.32
CA LEU A 264 18.57 -16.56 -15.88
C LEU A 264 19.60 -17.53 -15.30
N PRO A 265 19.94 -17.38 -14.00
CA PRO A 265 20.61 -18.45 -13.27
C PRO A 265 19.80 -19.76 -13.33
N LEU A 266 20.50 -20.91 -13.35
CA LEU A 266 19.85 -22.24 -13.41
C LEU A 266 18.78 -22.43 -12.32
N SER A 267 19.01 -21.86 -11.12
CA SER A 267 18.07 -21.90 -10.01
C SER A 267 16.72 -21.22 -10.26
N LEU A 268 16.66 -20.29 -11.23
CA LEU A 268 15.44 -19.54 -11.58
C LEU A 268 14.88 -19.91 -12.96
N SER A 269 15.62 -20.70 -13.76
CA SER A 269 15.23 -21.05 -15.13
C SER A 269 13.97 -21.89 -15.19
N GLU A 270 13.77 -22.78 -14.21
CA GLU A 270 12.62 -23.71 -14.11
C GLU A 270 11.49 -23.18 -13.22
N SER A 271 11.62 -21.95 -12.68
CA SER A 271 10.61 -21.38 -11.79
C SER A 271 9.34 -21.00 -12.55
N ILE A 272 8.19 -21.07 -11.84
CA ILE A 272 6.91 -20.57 -12.34
C ILE A 272 7.07 -19.09 -12.72
N ARG A 273 6.53 -18.70 -13.85
CA ARG A 273 6.59 -17.32 -14.36
C ARG A 273 5.24 -16.63 -14.22
N VAL A 274 5.28 -15.42 -13.72
CA VAL A 274 4.14 -14.52 -13.61
C VAL A 274 4.52 -13.20 -14.27
N ALA A 275 3.69 -12.69 -15.15
CA ALA A 275 3.97 -11.49 -15.93
C ALA A 275 5.33 -11.54 -16.68
N GLY A 276 5.75 -12.74 -17.11
CA GLY A 276 7.00 -12.96 -17.86
C GLY A 276 8.27 -13.00 -17.01
N VAL A 277 8.20 -12.91 -15.67
CA VAL A 277 9.35 -13.00 -14.76
C VAL A 277 9.16 -14.16 -13.77
N PRO A 278 10.24 -14.69 -13.16
CA PRO A 278 10.12 -15.68 -12.08
C PRO A 278 9.25 -15.17 -10.94
N GLU A 279 8.28 -15.98 -10.49
CA GLU A 279 7.32 -15.62 -9.45
C GLU A 279 7.99 -15.14 -8.17
N ILE A 280 9.06 -15.79 -7.75
CA ILE A 280 9.77 -15.44 -6.51
C ILE A 280 10.44 -14.05 -6.60
N LEU A 281 10.92 -13.65 -7.79
CA LEU A 281 11.44 -12.30 -8.00
C LEU A 281 10.31 -11.27 -7.93
N LEU A 282 9.16 -11.57 -8.53
CA LEU A 282 8.00 -10.69 -8.49
C LEU A 282 7.48 -10.52 -7.06
N LYS A 283 7.41 -11.60 -6.27
CA LYS A 283 7.10 -11.55 -4.85
C LYS A 283 8.10 -10.68 -4.07
N ALA A 284 9.38 -10.87 -4.30
CA ALA A 284 10.43 -10.08 -3.66
C ALA A 284 10.30 -8.57 -3.98
N ILE A 285 9.99 -8.23 -5.23
CA ILE A 285 9.74 -6.84 -5.67
C ILE A 285 8.50 -6.27 -4.97
N CYS A 286 7.39 -7.01 -4.93
CA CYS A 286 6.16 -6.57 -4.26
C CYS A 286 6.39 -6.30 -2.78
N VAL A 287 6.97 -7.26 -2.06
CA VAL A 287 7.25 -7.15 -0.62
C VAL A 287 8.26 -6.04 -0.36
N GLY A 288 9.35 -5.98 -1.13
CA GLY A 288 10.36 -4.94 -0.98
C GLY A 288 9.81 -3.54 -1.21
N SER A 289 9.15 -3.32 -2.34
CA SER A 289 8.63 -1.99 -2.68
C SER A 289 7.53 -1.51 -1.73
N VAL A 290 6.60 -2.38 -1.32
CA VAL A 290 5.48 -1.99 -0.47
C VAL A 290 5.89 -1.84 1.00
N PHE A 291 6.58 -2.83 1.56
CA PHE A 291 6.91 -2.80 2.99
C PHE A 291 7.93 -1.73 3.34
N PHE A 292 8.99 -1.63 2.56
CA PHE A 292 10.05 -0.66 2.83
C PHE A 292 9.65 0.79 2.53
N GLY A 293 8.57 1.02 1.78
CA GLY A 293 7.95 2.34 1.67
C GLY A 293 7.59 2.96 3.02
N SER A 294 7.33 2.12 4.04
CA SER A 294 7.07 2.56 5.40
C SER A 294 8.32 2.99 6.18
N MET A 295 9.53 2.77 5.65
CA MET A 295 10.78 3.02 6.40
C MET A 295 11.08 4.51 6.57
N THR A 296 10.52 5.36 5.72
CA THR A 296 10.66 6.83 5.82
C THR A 296 9.33 7.54 5.53
N TYR A 297 9.27 8.84 5.81
CA TYR A 297 8.10 9.64 5.49
C TYR A 297 7.91 9.89 3.98
N ILE A 298 8.96 9.78 3.19
CA ILE A 298 8.95 10.05 1.74
C ILE A 298 8.86 8.78 0.90
N GLY A 299 8.97 7.59 1.50
CA GLY A 299 8.92 6.32 0.78
C GLY A 299 7.55 6.00 0.17
N ASN A 300 6.47 6.58 0.70
CA ASN A 300 5.12 6.47 0.13
C ASN A 300 4.32 7.74 0.42
N GLY A 301 3.53 8.21 -0.53
CA GLY A 301 2.74 9.45 -0.42
C GLY A 301 1.89 9.56 0.85
N PRO A 302 1.10 8.54 1.23
CA PRO A 302 0.29 8.59 2.44
C PRO A 302 1.07 8.76 3.74
N ASN A 303 2.37 8.43 3.80
CA ASN A 303 3.18 8.58 5.01
C ASN A 303 3.31 10.03 5.45
N PHE A 304 3.68 10.88 4.49
CA PHE A 304 3.82 12.31 4.75
C PHE A 304 2.48 12.96 5.09
N MET A 305 1.42 12.52 4.42
CA MET A 305 0.07 13.01 4.67
C MET A 305 -0.42 12.66 6.09
N VAL A 306 -0.21 11.43 6.55
CA VAL A 306 -0.52 11.02 7.93
C VAL A 306 0.27 11.86 8.93
N LYS A 307 1.58 12.08 8.66
CA LYS A 307 2.42 12.94 9.49
C LYS A 307 1.87 14.36 9.58
N SER A 308 1.57 15.00 8.43
CA SER A 308 1.02 16.36 8.39
C SER A 308 -0.29 16.48 9.17
N ILE A 309 -1.24 15.58 8.96
CA ILE A 309 -2.52 15.60 9.66
C ILE A 309 -2.33 15.41 11.18
N ALA A 310 -1.41 14.54 11.59
CA ALA A 310 -1.09 14.34 13.00
C ALA A 310 -0.49 15.61 13.63
N GLU A 311 0.44 16.26 12.95
CA GLU A 311 1.06 17.53 13.41
C GLU A 311 0.05 18.68 13.47
N GLU A 312 -0.84 18.81 12.49
CA GLU A 312 -1.96 19.79 12.52
C GLU A 312 -2.89 19.59 13.73
N ARG A 313 -2.99 18.38 14.23
CA ARG A 313 -3.79 18.03 15.43
C ARG A 313 -2.98 18.08 16.73
N GLY A 314 -1.74 18.60 16.70
CA GLY A 314 -0.88 18.80 17.86
C GLY A 314 -0.09 17.58 18.30
N ILE A 315 -0.13 16.47 17.56
CA ILE A 315 0.69 15.27 17.85
C ILE A 315 2.13 15.55 17.43
N LYS A 316 3.06 15.45 18.36
CA LYS A 316 4.49 15.63 18.08
C LYS A 316 5.05 14.44 17.34
N MET A 317 5.17 14.56 16.03
CA MET A 317 5.80 13.52 15.21
C MET A 317 7.33 13.61 15.26
N PRO A 318 8.06 12.49 15.23
CA PRO A 318 9.52 12.51 15.17
C PRO A 318 10.01 13.14 13.87
N SER A 319 11.22 13.72 13.90
CA SER A 319 11.88 14.17 12.68
C SER A 319 12.16 13.00 11.73
N PHE A 320 12.46 13.29 10.46
CA PHE A 320 12.75 12.28 9.45
C PHE A 320 13.78 11.23 9.92
N PHE A 321 14.93 11.68 10.39
CA PHE A 321 15.97 10.77 10.89
C PHE A 321 15.58 10.09 12.20
N ALA A 322 14.84 10.75 13.08
CA ALA A 322 14.37 10.12 14.31
C ALA A 322 13.34 9.02 14.02
N TYR A 323 12.46 9.19 13.04
CA TYR A 323 11.56 8.14 12.56
C TYR A 323 12.35 6.94 12.04
N MET A 324 13.30 7.19 11.14
CA MET A 324 14.10 6.14 10.51
C MET A 324 14.92 5.36 11.54
N PHE A 325 15.69 6.05 12.40
CA PHE A 325 16.62 5.37 13.33
C PHE A 325 15.95 4.80 14.58
N LYS A 326 14.88 5.43 15.10
CA LYS A 326 14.26 5.02 16.37
C LYS A 326 13.04 4.10 16.19
N PHE A 327 12.41 4.12 15.02
CA PHE A 327 11.25 3.29 14.74
C PHE A 327 11.53 2.30 13.60
N SER A 328 11.88 2.78 12.41
CA SER A 328 11.97 1.92 11.23
C SER A 328 13.07 0.87 11.35
N LEU A 329 14.29 1.26 11.73
CA LEU A 329 15.40 0.29 11.88
C LEU A 329 15.24 -0.62 13.10
N ILE A 330 14.54 -0.17 14.15
CA ILE A 330 14.39 -0.97 15.39
C ILE A 330 13.18 -1.88 15.33
N VAL A 331 12.08 -1.44 14.73
CA VAL A 331 10.80 -2.17 14.71
C VAL A 331 10.52 -2.80 13.36
N LEU A 332 10.57 -2.01 12.28
CA LEU A 332 10.14 -2.48 10.96
C LEU A 332 11.18 -3.38 10.31
N LEU A 333 12.44 -2.99 10.29
CA LEU A 333 13.50 -3.77 9.64
C LEU A 333 13.63 -5.21 10.19
N PRO A 334 13.61 -5.47 11.51
CA PRO A 334 13.59 -6.83 12.02
C PRO A 334 12.38 -7.66 11.54
N ILE A 335 11.19 -7.06 11.46
CA ILE A 335 10.00 -7.73 10.92
C ILE A 335 10.25 -8.12 9.47
N TYR A 336 10.76 -7.21 8.63
CA TYR A 336 11.00 -7.46 7.22
C TYR A 336 12.11 -8.48 6.96
N ILE A 337 13.14 -8.52 7.84
CA ILE A 337 14.15 -9.59 7.82
C ILE A 337 13.52 -10.95 8.13
N ILE A 338 12.63 -11.03 9.13
CA ILE A 338 11.94 -12.28 9.47
C ILE A 338 11.05 -12.73 8.30
N VAL A 339 10.31 -11.80 7.66
CA VAL A 339 9.51 -12.10 6.46
C VAL A 339 10.38 -12.65 5.34
N GLN A 340 11.53 -12.00 5.07
CA GLN A 340 12.47 -12.48 4.06
C GLN A 340 12.98 -13.89 4.37
N LEU A 341 13.36 -14.18 5.61
CA LEU A 341 13.90 -15.49 6.00
C LEU A 341 12.86 -16.63 5.89
N ILE A 342 11.56 -16.31 6.02
CA ILE A 342 10.50 -17.32 6.02
C ILE A 342 9.93 -17.53 4.60
N PHE A 343 9.80 -16.47 3.80
CA PHE A 343 9.00 -16.50 2.56
C PHE A 343 9.80 -16.24 1.29
N ILE A 344 11.01 -15.66 1.38
CA ILE A 344 11.86 -15.24 0.26
C ILE A 344 13.32 -15.70 0.47
#